data_3276749cb33704c359b102c1acdc5b5e
#
_entry.id   3276749cb33704c359b102c1acdc5b5e
#
_cell.length_a   1.000
_cell.length_b   1.000
_cell.length_c   1.000
_cell.angle_alpha   90.00
_cell.angle_beta   90.00
_cell.angle_gamma   90.00
#
_symmetry.space_group_name_H-M   'P 1'
#
loop_
_entity.id
_entity.type
_entity.pdbx_description
1 polymer ?
#
loop_
_entity_poly.entity_id
_entity_poly.type
_entity_poly.pdbx_seq_one_letter_code
_entity_poly.pdbx_strand_id
1 'polypeptide(L)'
;CGTGYAGHDGTCTRCPAGTGASVAGTECSQCDVYSAGSDGTCTTCSDGDAPNTDRTSCESCGVGRAGTGGECVECVDGQEPSADRTACQPCGAGYAGTGGVCVVCAPGTEPDSSQALCTSCAAGFAGSNGTCAVCADGTEPNEDMTACQPCAPGWAGESGACSQCAAGTEPTADQRQCQPCGTGHAGTGGMCVVCPSGSEPDAQRSSCQQCADGHAGSDGTCSACLDGEEVNDVSQPTTCVLCGAGKAGVGGTCE
;
A
#
# COMPACT_ATOMS: atom_id res chain seq x y z
N CYS A 1 31.88 -17.63 -59.55
CA CYS A 1 32.56 -17.60 -58.25
C CYS A 1 31.81 -18.53 -57.30
N GLY A 2 32.48 -19.12 -56.30
CA GLY A 2 31.85 -19.94 -55.26
C GLY A 2 31.15 -19.08 -54.22
N THR A 3 30.45 -19.74 -53.28
CA THR A 3 29.73 -19.08 -52.15
C THR A 3 30.66 -18.15 -51.37
N GLY A 4 30.28 -16.89 -51.16
CA GLY A 4 31.10 -15.90 -50.46
C GLY A 4 32.17 -15.21 -51.31
N TYR A 5 32.19 -15.48 -52.59
CA TYR A 5 33.15 -14.88 -53.52
C TYR A 5 32.40 -14.17 -54.68
N ALA A 6 32.90 -13.02 -55.08
CA ALA A 6 32.38 -12.27 -56.21
C ALA A 6 33.52 -11.81 -57.13
N GLY A 7 33.20 -11.59 -58.41
CA GLY A 7 34.19 -11.11 -59.38
C GLY A 7 33.80 -11.27 -60.85
N HIS A 8 34.69 -10.78 -61.75
CA HIS A 8 34.52 -10.75 -63.20
C HIS A 8 35.71 -11.45 -63.85
N ASP A 9 35.56 -11.85 -65.09
CA ASP A 9 36.60 -12.35 -65.99
C ASP A 9 37.41 -13.51 -65.43
N GLY A 10 36.77 -14.39 -64.68
CA GLY A 10 37.40 -15.58 -64.07
C GLY A 10 38.22 -15.33 -62.79
N THR A 11 38.22 -14.10 -62.31
CA THR A 11 38.85 -13.77 -61.01
C THR A 11 37.80 -13.63 -59.94
N CYS A 12 37.89 -14.42 -58.89
CA CYS A 12 36.98 -14.39 -57.73
C CYS A 12 37.73 -13.94 -56.48
N THR A 13 37.19 -12.93 -55.81
CA THR A 13 37.70 -12.45 -54.52
C THR A 13 36.66 -12.71 -53.43
N ARG A 14 37.13 -13.04 -52.23
CA ARG A 14 36.23 -13.22 -51.08
C ARG A 14 35.59 -11.91 -50.72
N CYS A 15 34.28 -11.90 -50.50
CA CYS A 15 33.58 -10.72 -50.02
C CYS A 15 34.02 -10.40 -48.59
N PRO A 16 34.26 -9.09 -48.30
CA PRO A 16 34.59 -8.65 -46.94
C PRO A 16 33.50 -8.99 -45.91
N ALA A 17 33.91 -9.04 -44.65
CA ALA A 17 32.92 -9.17 -43.54
C ALA A 17 31.86 -8.05 -43.64
N GLY A 18 30.63 -8.37 -43.31
CA GLY A 18 29.46 -7.50 -43.43
C GLY A 18 28.89 -7.41 -44.85
N THR A 19 29.47 -8.17 -45.81
CA THR A 19 28.97 -8.23 -47.20
C THR A 19 28.76 -9.67 -47.66
N GLY A 20 27.88 -9.86 -48.63
CA GLY A 20 27.65 -11.12 -49.29
C GLY A 20 27.79 -11.01 -50.82
N ALA A 21 28.12 -12.13 -51.48
CA ALA A 21 28.13 -12.17 -52.94
C ALA A 21 26.71 -11.97 -53.49
N SER A 22 26.60 -11.11 -54.51
CA SER A 22 25.33 -10.91 -55.26
C SER A 22 24.90 -12.23 -55.88
N VAL A 23 23.61 -12.37 -56.20
CA VAL A 23 23.04 -13.58 -56.81
C VAL A 23 23.78 -13.94 -58.11
N ALA A 24 24.27 -12.92 -58.85
CA ALA A 24 25.08 -13.12 -60.04
C ALA A 24 26.54 -13.49 -59.75
N GLY A 25 27.00 -13.37 -58.49
CA GLY A 25 28.39 -13.59 -58.09
C GLY A 25 29.37 -12.61 -58.71
N THR A 26 28.90 -11.42 -59.15
CA THR A 26 29.73 -10.42 -59.80
C THR A 26 30.27 -9.34 -58.84
N GLU A 27 29.60 -9.08 -57.76
CA GLU A 27 29.94 -8.04 -56.80
C GLU A 27 29.61 -8.46 -55.38
N CYS A 28 30.24 -7.81 -54.41
CA CYS A 28 29.90 -7.94 -52.97
C CYS A 28 28.96 -6.79 -52.58
N SER A 29 27.82 -7.14 -52.00
CA SER A 29 26.83 -6.20 -51.46
C SER A 29 26.76 -6.29 -49.96
N GLN A 30 26.55 -5.18 -49.28
CA GLN A 30 26.34 -5.20 -47.82
C GLN A 30 25.15 -6.13 -47.45
N CYS A 31 25.29 -6.90 -46.39
CA CYS A 31 24.20 -7.67 -45.84
C CYS A 31 22.98 -6.78 -45.58
N ASP A 32 21.80 -7.30 -45.72
CA ASP A 32 20.59 -6.50 -45.44
C ASP A 32 20.48 -6.14 -43.93
N VAL A 33 19.47 -5.35 -43.60
CA VAL A 33 19.31 -4.78 -42.25
C VAL A 33 19.01 -5.81 -41.18
N TYR A 34 18.72 -7.06 -41.57
CA TYR A 34 18.35 -8.17 -40.69
C TYR A 34 19.39 -9.29 -40.69
N SER A 35 20.45 -9.14 -41.49
CA SER A 35 21.42 -10.21 -41.73
C SER A 35 22.82 -9.74 -41.44
N ALA A 36 23.69 -10.65 -41.03
CA ALA A 36 25.09 -10.45 -40.80
C ALA A 36 25.92 -11.60 -41.37
N GLY A 37 27.21 -11.34 -41.60
CA GLY A 37 28.11 -12.40 -42.01
C GLY A 37 29.58 -11.99 -42.08
N SER A 38 30.49 -12.91 -41.84
CA SER A 38 31.93 -12.68 -41.85
C SER A 38 32.64 -13.32 -43.04
N ASP A 39 31.99 -14.25 -43.74
CA ASP A 39 32.59 -15.10 -44.74
C ASP A 39 32.08 -14.86 -46.15
N GLY A 40 31.60 -13.65 -46.44
CA GLY A 40 31.01 -13.29 -47.70
C GLY A 40 29.63 -13.90 -47.97
N THR A 41 29.01 -14.45 -46.93
CA THR A 41 27.62 -14.90 -46.93
C THR A 41 26.83 -14.18 -45.85
N CYS A 42 25.69 -13.64 -46.20
CA CYS A 42 24.78 -13.01 -45.24
C CYS A 42 23.78 -14.05 -44.76
N THR A 43 23.60 -14.18 -43.46
CA THR A 43 22.56 -15.00 -42.81
C THR A 43 21.70 -14.11 -41.93
N THR A 44 20.39 -14.32 -41.99
CA THR A 44 19.45 -13.61 -41.12
C THR A 44 19.77 -13.97 -39.66
N CYS A 45 19.83 -12.96 -38.79
CA CYS A 45 20.05 -13.20 -37.38
C CYS A 45 18.89 -13.97 -36.75
N SER A 46 19.21 -14.79 -35.78
CA SER A 46 18.24 -15.56 -35.02
C SER A 46 17.30 -14.66 -34.23
N ASP A 47 16.19 -15.24 -33.81
CA ASP A 47 15.26 -14.56 -32.90
C ASP A 47 16.01 -14.17 -31.62
N GLY A 48 15.75 -12.98 -31.10
CA GLY A 48 16.46 -12.37 -29.98
C GLY A 48 17.79 -11.67 -30.32
N ASP A 49 18.23 -11.75 -31.59
CA ASP A 49 19.46 -11.16 -32.07
C ASP A 49 19.22 -10.17 -33.21
N ALA A 50 20.13 -9.23 -33.42
CA ALA A 50 20.15 -8.33 -34.57
C ALA A 50 21.58 -8.15 -35.08
N PRO A 51 21.79 -7.74 -36.36
CA PRO A 51 23.12 -7.41 -36.85
C PRO A 51 23.75 -6.28 -36.06
N ASN A 52 25.06 -6.39 -35.77
CA ASN A 52 25.82 -5.27 -35.28
C ASN A 52 25.93 -4.15 -36.37
N THR A 53 26.44 -2.99 -36.01
CA THR A 53 26.50 -1.82 -36.88
C THR A 53 27.16 -2.10 -38.21
N ASP A 54 28.21 -2.94 -38.23
CA ASP A 54 28.98 -3.28 -39.41
C ASP A 54 28.43 -4.52 -40.15
N ARG A 55 27.39 -5.15 -39.64
CA ARG A 55 26.74 -6.37 -40.14
C ARG A 55 27.70 -7.55 -40.30
N THR A 56 28.73 -7.56 -39.45
CA THR A 56 29.73 -8.65 -39.47
C THR A 56 29.30 -9.85 -38.58
N SER A 57 28.47 -9.61 -37.59
CA SER A 57 27.96 -10.61 -36.65
C SER A 57 26.56 -10.26 -36.14
N CYS A 58 25.82 -11.25 -35.71
CA CYS A 58 24.59 -11.07 -34.95
C CYS A 58 24.93 -10.94 -33.46
N GLU A 59 24.28 -9.98 -32.78
CA GLU A 59 24.42 -9.68 -31.37
C GLU A 59 23.03 -9.69 -30.73
N SER A 60 22.93 -10.15 -29.48
CA SER A 60 21.66 -10.16 -28.76
C SER A 60 21.07 -8.76 -28.66
N CYS A 61 19.76 -8.67 -28.78
CA CYS A 61 19.03 -7.43 -28.60
C CYS A 61 19.49 -6.75 -27.30
N GLY A 62 19.76 -5.45 -27.37
CA GLY A 62 20.22 -4.65 -26.26
C GLY A 62 19.20 -4.62 -25.09
N VAL A 63 19.61 -3.98 -24.01
CA VAL A 63 18.73 -3.79 -22.84
C VAL A 63 17.44 -3.09 -23.29
N GLY A 64 16.30 -3.58 -22.80
CA GLY A 64 14.99 -3.02 -23.11
C GLY A 64 14.46 -3.35 -24.50
N ARG A 65 15.12 -4.21 -25.27
CA ARG A 65 14.76 -4.53 -26.65
C ARG A 65 14.59 -6.03 -26.86
N ALA A 66 13.64 -6.38 -27.71
CA ALA A 66 13.35 -7.76 -28.10
C ALA A 66 12.93 -7.81 -29.56
N GLY A 67 12.99 -8.97 -30.17
CA GLY A 67 12.48 -9.16 -31.53
C GLY A 67 12.88 -10.45 -32.18
N THR A 68 12.52 -10.61 -33.45
CA THR A 68 12.74 -11.83 -34.22
C THR A 68 13.25 -11.50 -35.62
N GLY A 69 13.89 -12.49 -36.25
CA GLY A 69 14.30 -12.35 -37.64
C GLY A 69 15.33 -11.26 -37.91
N GLY A 70 16.16 -10.91 -36.92
CA GLY A 70 17.21 -9.90 -37.06
C GLY A 70 16.78 -8.47 -36.74
N GLU A 71 15.56 -8.26 -36.26
CA GLU A 71 15.06 -6.94 -35.83
C GLU A 71 14.90 -6.90 -34.31
N CYS A 72 15.43 -5.86 -33.66
CA CYS A 72 15.21 -5.58 -32.24
C CYS A 72 14.43 -4.27 -32.10
N VAL A 73 13.25 -4.34 -31.49
CA VAL A 73 12.41 -3.21 -31.15
C VAL A 73 12.48 -2.91 -29.67
N GLU A 74 12.32 -1.65 -29.30
CA GLU A 74 12.25 -1.25 -27.90
C GLU A 74 10.91 -1.67 -27.31
N CYS A 75 10.94 -2.30 -26.11
CA CYS A 75 9.73 -2.62 -25.40
C CYS A 75 9.08 -1.35 -24.89
N VAL A 76 7.76 -1.28 -25.04
CA VAL A 76 7.00 -0.12 -24.57
C VAL A 76 6.96 -0.06 -23.05
N ASP A 77 6.56 1.08 -22.51
CA ASP A 77 6.42 1.27 -21.08
C ASP A 77 5.51 0.18 -20.46
N GLY A 78 5.89 -0.30 -19.28
CA GLY A 78 5.22 -1.42 -18.61
C GLY A 78 5.61 -2.80 -19.13
N GLN A 79 6.58 -2.88 -20.02
CA GLN A 79 7.07 -4.15 -20.57
C GLN A 79 8.58 -4.28 -20.46
N GLU A 80 9.06 -5.51 -20.52
CA GLU A 80 10.46 -5.90 -20.58
C GLU A 80 10.67 -7.01 -21.59
N PRO A 81 11.89 -7.21 -22.10
CA PRO A 81 12.20 -8.35 -22.94
C PRO A 81 11.98 -9.68 -22.21
N SER A 82 11.45 -10.68 -22.92
CA SER A 82 11.50 -12.07 -22.46
C SER A 82 12.94 -12.53 -22.25
N ALA A 83 13.13 -13.59 -21.49
CA ALA A 83 14.46 -14.11 -21.17
C ALA A 83 15.31 -14.46 -22.41
N ASP A 84 14.68 -14.88 -23.49
CA ASP A 84 15.29 -15.16 -24.79
C ASP A 84 15.31 -13.95 -25.73
N ARG A 85 14.78 -12.80 -25.29
CA ARG A 85 14.68 -11.53 -26.04
C ARG A 85 13.94 -11.63 -27.35
N THR A 86 13.06 -12.62 -27.52
CA THR A 86 12.27 -12.77 -28.76
C THR A 86 11.02 -11.92 -28.77
N ALA A 87 10.51 -11.53 -27.60
CA ALA A 87 9.29 -10.75 -27.44
C ALA A 87 9.36 -9.80 -26.23
N CYS A 88 8.56 -8.74 -26.23
CA CYS A 88 8.28 -7.95 -25.07
C CYS A 88 7.12 -8.58 -24.27
N GLN A 89 7.26 -8.62 -22.95
CA GLN A 89 6.27 -9.15 -22.02
C GLN A 89 5.96 -8.09 -20.94
N PRO A 90 4.77 -8.08 -20.33
CA PRO A 90 4.48 -7.17 -19.23
C PRO A 90 5.49 -7.32 -18.09
N CYS A 91 5.77 -6.24 -17.37
CA CYS A 91 6.53 -6.31 -16.13
C CYS A 91 5.90 -7.33 -15.18
N GLY A 92 6.71 -8.03 -14.41
CA GLY A 92 6.24 -8.95 -13.38
C GLY A 92 5.37 -8.26 -12.32
N ALA A 93 4.62 -9.04 -11.54
CA ALA A 93 3.84 -8.51 -10.44
C ALA A 93 4.72 -7.75 -9.44
N GLY A 94 4.32 -6.53 -9.10
CA GLY A 94 5.09 -5.65 -8.23
C GLY A 94 6.21 -4.87 -8.92
N TYR A 95 6.33 -4.99 -10.23
CA TYR A 95 7.34 -4.28 -11.02
C TYR A 95 6.68 -3.28 -11.97
N ALA A 96 7.35 -2.17 -12.20
CA ALA A 96 6.98 -1.17 -13.19
C ALA A 96 8.23 -0.62 -13.86
N GLY A 97 8.07 -0.05 -15.05
CA GLY A 97 9.21 0.56 -15.73
C GLY A 97 8.92 1.07 -17.12
N THR A 98 9.90 1.74 -17.68
CA THR A 98 9.87 2.35 -19.01
C THR A 98 11.08 1.93 -19.82
N GLY A 99 11.00 2.04 -21.16
CA GLY A 99 12.12 1.70 -22.04
C GLY A 99 12.56 0.23 -21.93
N GLY A 100 11.64 -0.68 -21.62
CA GLY A 100 11.93 -2.11 -21.53
C GLY A 100 12.71 -2.55 -20.28
N VAL A 101 12.74 -1.75 -19.22
CA VAL A 101 13.41 -2.07 -17.96
C VAL A 101 12.42 -1.99 -16.81
N CYS A 102 12.07 -3.13 -16.25
CA CYS A 102 11.19 -3.24 -15.09
C CYS A 102 11.99 -3.29 -13.79
N VAL A 103 11.58 -2.49 -12.82
CA VAL A 103 12.14 -2.46 -11.46
C VAL A 103 11.04 -2.71 -10.44
N VAL A 104 11.40 -3.35 -9.31
CA VAL A 104 10.44 -3.55 -8.23
C VAL A 104 10.01 -2.20 -7.66
N CYS A 105 8.73 -2.02 -7.43
CA CYS A 105 8.21 -0.82 -6.76
C CYS A 105 8.66 -0.77 -5.30
N ALA A 106 9.02 0.43 -4.85
CA ALA A 106 9.46 0.66 -3.49
C ALA A 106 8.36 0.32 -2.47
N PRO A 107 8.71 0.03 -1.21
CA PRO A 107 7.72 -0.13 -0.15
C PRO A 107 6.75 1.06 -0.10
N GLY A 108 5.47 0.79 0.15
CA GLY A 108 4.42 1.80 0.13
C GLY A 108 3.92 2.18 -1.27
N THR A 109 4.41 1.50 -2.31
CA THR A 109 3.99 1.75 -3.70
C THR A 109 3.67 0.45 -4.44
N GLU A 110 2.87 0.55 -5.49
CA GLU A 110 2.53 -0.53 -6.41
C GLU A 110 2.54 -0.03 -7.87
N PRO A 111 2.67 -0.94 -8.85
CA PRO A 111 2.55 -0.56 -10.25
C PRO A 111 1.18 0.07 -10.55
N ASP A 112 1.17 1.10 -11.38
CA ASP A 112 -0.06 1.60 -11.97
C ASP A 112 -0.67 0.55 -12.94
N SER A 113 -1.85 0.83 -13.47
CA SER A 113 -2.54 -0.10 -14.38
C SER A 113 -1.80 -0.39 -15.67
N SER A 114 -0.86 0.47 -16.06
CA SER A 114 0.00 0.30 -17.24
C SER A 114 1.33 -0.38 -16.91
N GLN A 115 1.66 -0.55 -15.64
CA GLN A 115 2.96 -1.00 -15.15
C GLN A 115 4.14 -0.10 -15.59
N ALA A 116 3.85 1.12 -16.02
CA ALA A 116 4.88 2.08 -16.41
C ALA A 116 5.54 2.77 -15.21
N LEU A 117 4.75 3.06 -14.17
CA LEU A 117 5.17 3.81 -13.00
C LEU A 117 4.73 3.12 -11.71
N CYS A 118 5.50 3.35 -10.63
CA CYS A 118 5.07 3.00 -9.29
C CYS A 118 4.29 4.16 -8.68
N THR A 119 3.11 3.87 -8.13
CA THR A 119 2.22 4.83 -7.46
C THR A 119 2.05 4.45 -5.99
N SER A 120 1.84 5.42 -5.12
CA SER A 120 1.59 5.15 -3.70
C SER A 120 0.38 4.24 -3.51
N CYS A 121 0.43 3.39 -2.51
CA CYS A 121 -0.74 2.60 -2.11
C CYS A 121 -1.95 3.52 -1.91
N ALA A 122 -3.13 3.02 -2.23
CA ALA A 122 -4.38 3.75 -1.99
C ALA A 122 -4.63 3.95 -0.49
N ALA A 123 -5.48 4.92 -0.13
CA ALA A 123 -5.90 5.12 1.25
C ALA A 123 -6.47 3.82 1.84
N GLY A 124 -6.03 3.47 3.04
CA GLY A 124 -6.41 2.20 3.69
C GLY A 124 -5.56 0.99 3.29
N PHE A 125 -4.59 1.17 2.39
CA PHE A 125 -3.72 0.10 1.92
C PHE A 125 -2.27 0.36 2.31
N ALA A 126 -1.53 -0.69 2.57
CA ALA A 126 -0.10 -0.66 2.83
C ALA A 126 0.57 -1.90 2.24
N GLY A 127 1.87 -1.80 1.98
CA GLY A 127 2.59 -2.97 1.49
C GLY A 127 4.04 -2.74 1.12
N SER A 128 4.64 -3.78 0.58
CA SER A 128 6.04 -3.79 0.16
C SER A 128 6.20 -4.63 -1.11
N ASN A 129 7.37 -4.53 -1.74
CA ASN A 129 7.69 -5.27 -2.96
C ASN A 129 6.66 -5.07 -4.10
N GLY A 130 6.12 -3.86 -4.20
CA GLY A 130 5.20 -3.51 -5.28
C GLY A 130 3.79 -4.07 -5.15
N THR A 131 3.37 -4.49 -3.96
CA THR A 131 2.02 -4.95 -3.70
C THR A 131 1.43 -4.24 -2.50
N CYS A 132 0.24 -3.64 -2.68
CA CYS A 132 -0.53 -3.01 -1.62
C CYS A 132 -1.69 -3.91 -1.23
N ALA A 133 -1.89 -4.10 0.07
CA ALA A 133 -3.02 -4.84 0.62
C ALA A 133 -3.81 -3.95 1.58
N VAL A 134 -5.13 -4.14 1.62
CA VAL A 134 -5.98 -3.42 2.57
C VAL A 134 -5.56 -3.75 4.01
N CYS A 135 -5.44 -2.74 4.84
CA CYS A 135 -5.21 -2.95 6.26
C CYS A 135 -6.44 -3.57 6.92
N ALA A 136 -6.19 -4.51 7.81
CA ALA A 136 -7.26 -5.17 8.56
C ALA A 136 -8.03 -4.17 9.44
N ASP A 137 -9.25 -4.55 9.82
CA ASP A 137 -10.06 -3.76 10.75
C ASP A 137 -9.29 -3.51 12.05
N GLY A 138 -9.45 -2.34 12.61
CA GLY A 138 -8.70 -1.89 13.80
C GLY A 138 -7.27 -1.43 13.48
N THR A 139 -6.90 -1.39 12.21
CA THR A 139 -5.57 -0.94 11.77
C THR A 139 -5.66 0.06 10.63
N GLU A 140 -4.61 0.83 10.44
CA GLU A 140 -4.46 1.81 9.36
C GLU A 140 -3.03 1.75 8.79
N PRO A 141 -2.80 2.24 7.57
CA PRO A 141 -1.44 2.38 7.06
C PRO A 141 -0.60 3.30 7.95
N ASN A 142 0.68 2.95 8.14
CA ASN A 142 1.62 3.90 8.69
C ASN A 142 1.87 5.05 7.70
N GLU A 143 2.59 6.09 8.13
CA GLU A 143 2.83 7.31 7.36
C GLU A 143 3.42 7.03 5.96
N ASP A 144 4.31 6.04 5.86
CA ASP A 144 4.97 5.65 4.60
C ASP A 144 4.18 4.60 3.80
N MET A 145 3.00 4.17 4.25
CA MET A 145 2.18 3.11 3.64
C MET A 145 2.90 1.78 3.45
N THR A 146 3.97 1.53 4.22
CA THR A 146 4.77 0.31 4.10
C THR A 146 4.22 -0.86 4.91
N ALA A 147 3.44 -0.58 5.94
CA ALA A 147 2.84 -1.56 6.84
C ALA A 147 1.56 -1.02 7.48
N CYS A 148 0.69 -1.92 7.92
CA CYS A 148 -0.46 -1.58 8.74
C CYS A 148 -0.07 -1.53 10.22
N GLN A 149 -0.58 -0.54 10.95
CA GLN A 149 -0.39 -0.34 12.38
C GLN A 149 -1.77 -0.25 13.07
N PRO A 150 -1.89 -0.58 14.36
CA PRO A 150 -3.14 -0.39 15.09
C PRO A 150 -3.60 1.07 15.05
N CYS A 151 -4.93 1.28 15.06
CA CYS A 151 -5.48 2.62 15.24
C CYS A 151 -4.89 3.28 16.48
N ALA A 152 -4.71 4.60 16.46
CA ALA A 152 -4.23 5.35 17.61
C ALA A 152 -5.19 5.19 18.82
N PRO A 153 -4.71 5.36 20.08
CA PRO A 153 -5.58 5.35 21.24
C PRO A 153 -6.75 6.32 21.09
N GLY A 154 -7.96 5.84 21.37
CA GLY A 154 -9.19 6.62 21.16
C GLY A 154 -9.74 6.59 19.73
N TRP A 155 -9.13 5.83 18.83
CA TRP A 155 -9.54 5.69 17.44
C TRP A 155 -9.94 4.25 17.14
N ALA A 156 -10.89 4.08 16.23
CA ALA A 156 -11.36 2.79 15.73
C ALA A 156 -11.71 2.90 14.25
N GLY A 157 -11.71 1.77 13.56
CA GLY A 157 -12.07 1.75 12.15
C GLY A 157 -11.97 0.41 11.47
N GLU A 158 -12.40 0.39 10.22
CA GLU A 158 -12.43 -0.80 9.39
C GLU A 158 -11.74 -0.51 8.05
N SER A 159 -11.21 -1.57 7.41
CA SER A 159 -10.62 -1.48 6.07
C SER A 159 -9.53 -0.42 5.93
N GLY A 160 -8.70 -0.28 6.94
CA GLY A 160 -7.56 0.64 6.91
C GLY A 160 -7.87 2.11 7.16
N ALA A 161 -9.08 2.44 7.62
CA ALA A 161 -9.48 3.82 7.92
C ALA A 161 -9.88 3.95 9.40
N CYS A 162 -9.01 4.57 10.21
CA CYS A 162 -9.29 4.86 11.61
C CYS A 162 -9.88 6.25 11.76
N SER A 163 -10.89 6.39 12.62
CA SER A 163 -11.51 7.65 13.01
C SER A 163 -11.60 7.76 14.52
N GLN A 164 -11.51 8.98 15.03
CA GLN A 164 -11.62 9.24 16.47
C GLN A 164 -13.02 8.92 16.97
N CYS A 165 -13.12 8.19 18.07
CA CYS A 165 -14.39 7.94 18.71
C CYS A 165 -15.01 9.23 19.26
N ALA A 166 -16.31 9.36 19.09
CA ALA A 166 -17.07 10.52 19.55
C ALA A 166 -17.06 10.62 21.07
N ALA A 167 -17.42 11.80 21.60
CA ALA A 167 -17.63 11.98 23.03
C ALA A 167 -18.63 10.94 23.58
N GLY A 168 -18.35 10.39 24.74
CA GLY A 168 -19.14 9.34 25.37
C GLY A 168 -18.92 7.93 24.82
N THR A 169 -17.94 7.76 23.92
CA THR A 169 -17.60 6.48 23.34
C THR A 169 -16.10 6.20 23.39
N GLU A 170 -15.73 4.95 23.34
CA GLU A 170 -14.35 4.44 23.30
C GLU A 170 -14.22 3.32 22.28
N PRO A 171 -13.00 3.03 21.78
CA PRO A 171 -12.80 1.89 20.91
C PRO A 171 -13.15 0.55 21.59
N THR A 172 -13.70 -0.38 20.83
CA THR A 172 -13.75 -1.79 21.23
C THR A 172 -12.32 -2.34 21.40
N ALA A 173 -12.17 -3.45 22.11
CA ALA A 173 -10.86 -4.05 22.36
C ALA A 173 -10.07 -4.41 21.08
N ASP A 174 -10.76 -4.67 20.00
CA ASP A 174 -10.18 -4.92 18.66
C ASP A 174 -10.05 -3.66 17.79
N GLN A 175 -10.39 -2.49 18.34
CA GLN A 175 -10.37 -1.17 17.67
C GLN A 175 -11.14 -1.10 16.34
N ARG A 176 -12.09 -2.01 16.10
CA ARG A 176 -12.88 -2.02 14.85
C ARG A 176 -13.95 -0.93 14.85
N GLN A 177 -14.56 -0.67 15.99
CA GLN A 177 -15.64 0.29 16.12
C GLN A 177 -15.64 0.98 17.49
N CYS A 178 -16.35 2.09 17.59
CA CYS A 178 -16.58 2.76 18.87
C CYS A 178 -17.81 2.21 19.57
N GLN A 179 -17.71 2.02 20.88
CA GLN A 179 -18.78 1.60 21.78
C GLN A 179 -19.03 2.65 22.86
N PRO A 180 -20.22 2.76 23.43
CA PRO A 180 -20.47 3.68 24.54
C PRO A 180 -19.56 3.40 25.72
N CYS A 181 -19.11 4.45 26.42
CA CYS A 181 -18.41 4.31 27.70
C CYS A 181 -19.17 3.37 28.63
N GLY A 182 -18.45 2.55 29.37
CA GLY A 182 -19.03 1.65 30.36
C GLY A 182 -19.85 2.36 31.44
N THR A 183 -20.63 1.60 32.21
CA THR A 183 -21.36 2.15 33.36
C THR A 183 -20.40 2.87 34.32
N GLY A 184 -20.77 4.06 34.78
CA GLY A 184 -19.93 4.85 35.67
C GLY A 184 -18.76 5.58 34.99
N HIS A 185 -18.62 5.44 33.67
CA HIS A 185 -17.52 6.05 32.91
C HIS A 185 -18.05 7.13 31.97
N ALA A 186 -17.27 8.16 31.77
CA ALA A 186 -17.51 9.23 30.81
C ALA A 186 -16.19 9.69 30.21
N GLY A 187 -16.25 10.33 29.03
CA GLY A 187 -15.07 10.87 28.42
C GLY A 187 -15.25 11.41 27.01
N THR A 188 -14.18 11.92 26.46
CA THR A 188 -14.12 12.49 25.11
C THR A 188 -12.88 11.97 24.39
N GLY A 189 -12.88 12.10 23.06
CA GLY A 189 -11.71 11.69 22.27
C GLY A 189 -11.42 10.19 22.30
N GLY A 190 -12.44 9.36 22.57
CA GLY A 190 -12.29 7.92 22.58
C GLY A 190 -11.66 7.35 23.86
N MET A 191 -11.58 8.13 24.92
CA MET A 191 -11.05 7.68 26.22
C MET A 191 -12.11 7.86 27.30
N CYS A 192 -12.59 6.74 27.86
CA CYS A 192 -13.54 6.73 28.95
C CYS A 192 -12.81 6.54 30.29
N VAL A 193 -13.12 7.37 31.26
CA VAL A 193 -12.58 7.28 32.63
C VAL A 193 -13.73 7.15 33.62
N VAL A 194 -13.49 6.44 34.71
CA VAL A 194 -14.48 6.35 35.80
C VAL A 194 -14.76 7.72 36.38
N CYS A 195 -16.04 8.06 36.55
CA CYS A 195 -16.39 9.30 37.22
C CYS A 195 -15.97 9.27 38.70
N PRO A 196 -15.44 10.39 39.21
CA PRO A 196 -15.03 10.45 40.60
C PRO A 196 -16.22 10.26 41.55
N SER A 197 -15.91 9.88 42.80
CA SER A 197 -16.94 9.74 43.84
C SER A 197 -17.76 11.01 43.98
N GLY A 198 -19.07 10.87 44.17
CA GLY A 198 -20.02 11.97 44.20
C GLY A 198 -20.47 12.47 42.82
N SER A 199 -20.10 11.76 41.74
CA SER A 199 -20.52 12.10 40.39
C SER A 199 -20.86 10.86 39.58
N GLU A 200 -21.59 11.08 38.49
CA GLU A 200 -22.03 10.07 37.53
C GLU A 200 -21.89 10.63 36.11
N PRO A 201 -21.87 9.75 35.06
CA PRO A 201 -21.88 10.20 33.68
C PRO A 201 -23.14 11.01 33.36
N ASP A 202 -22.97 12.06 32.55
CA ASP A 202 -24.10 12.74 31.92
C ASP A 202 -24.84 11.78 30.95
N ALA A 203 -25.99 12.20 30.42
CA ALA A 203 -26.82 11.40 29.53
C ALA A 203 -26.10 10.95 28.25
N GLN A 204 -25.09 11.70 27.82
CA GLN A 204 -24.26 11.42 26.65
C GLN A 204 -22.98 10.67 27.02
N ARG A 205 -22.69 10.48 28.32
CA ARG A 205 -21.43 9.93 28.84
C ARG A 205 -20.18 10.70 28.41
N SER A 206 -20.36 11.97 28.06
CA SER A 206 -19.28 12.83 27.60
C SER A 206 -18.48 13.47 28.73
N SER A 207 -19.13 13.65 29.88
CA SER A 207 -18.55 14.23 31.08
C SER A 207 -19.17 13.66 32.35
N CYS A 208 -18.48 13.82 33.47
CA CYS A 208 -19.03 13.49 34.77
C CYS A 208 -19.76 14.72 35.35
N GLN A 209 -20.99 14.50 35.84
CA GLN A 209 -21.79 15.48 36.55
C GLN A 209 -21.97 15.05 38.00
N GLN A 210 -22.11 16.01 38.89
CA GLN A 210 -22.36 15.74 40.29
C GLN A 210 -23.67 14.96 40.44
N CYS A 211 -23.72 14.03 41.43
CA CYS A 211 -24.96 13.35 41.79
C CYS A 211 -26.10 14.37 42.02
N ALA A 212 -27.29 14.04 41.59
CA ALA A 212 -28.47 14.88 41.83
C ALA A 212 -28.72 15.05 43.35
N ASP A 213 -29.46 16.09 43.72
CA ASP A 213 -29.81 16.36 45.10
C ASP A 213 -30.43 15.09 45.76
N GLY A 214 -29.99 14.79 46.96
CA GLY A 214 -30.47 13.61 47.70
C GLY A 214 -29.89 12.29 47.19
N HIS A 215 -28.92 12.33 46.26
CA HIS A 215 -28.23 11.13 45.77
C HIS A 215 -26.76 11.19 46.16
N ALA A 216 -26.21 10.05 46.47
CA ALA A 216 -24.77 9.89 46.76
C ALA A 216 -24.23 8.63 46.10
N GLY A 217 -22.91 8.59 45.88
CA GLY A 217 -22.32 7.40 45.33
C GLY A 217 -20.82 7.49 45.03
N SER A 218 -20.30 6.38 44.53
CA SER A 218 -18.92 6.22 44.13
C SER A 218 -18.82 5.47 42.81
N ASP A 219 -17.60 5.47 42.22
CA ASP A 219 -17.34 4.73 41.00
C ASP A 219 -18.27 5.07 39.83
N GLY A 220 -18.70 6.33 39.76
CA GLY A 220 -19.56 6.85 38.69
C GLY A 220 -21.01 6.42 38.76
N THR A 221 -21.50 5.95 39.91
CA THR A 221 -22.91 5.60 40.09
C THR A 221 -23.49 6.34 41.30
N CYS A 222 -24.62 7.02 41.08
CA CYS A 222 -25.36 7.73 42.14
C CYS A 222 -26.61 6.97 42.46
N SER A 223 -26.95 6.88 43.77
CA SER A 223 -28.17 6.27 44.26
C SER A 223 -28.88 7.23 45.23
N ALA A 224 -30.21 7.23 45.21
CA ALA A 224 -30.97 8.03 46.14
C ALA A 224 -30.74 7.58 47.57
N CYS A 225 -30.55 8.50 48.50
CA CYS A 225 -30.51 8.22 49.89
C CYS A 225 -31.91 7.78 50.38
N LEU A 226 -31.94 6.83 51.32
CA LEU A 226 -33.18 6.33 51.89
C LEU A 226 -33.82 7.38 52.83
N ASP A 227 -35.12 7.16 53.14
CA ASP A 227 -35.79 7.95 54.18
C ASP A 227 -35.05 7.82 55.52
N GLY A 228 -34.80 8.92 56.18
CA GLY A 228 -33.98 8.98 57.40
C GLY A 228 -32.49 9.12 57.15
N GLU A 229 -32.07 9.30 55.88
CA GLU A 229 -30.69 9.56 55.50
C GLU A 229 -30.55 10.88 54.78
N GLU A 230 -29.35 11.45 54.82
CA GLU A 230 -28.92 12.63 54.07
C GLU A 230 -27.58 12.38 53.39
N VAL A 231 -27.24 13.18 52.40
CA VAL A 231 -25.91 13.12 51.79
C VAL A 231 -24.86 13.59 52.76
N ASN A 232 -23.73 12.92 52.87
CA ASN A 232 -22.64 13.23 53.79
C ASN A 232 -22.04 14.63 53.55
N ASP A 233 -21.97 15.05 52.32
CA ASP A 233 -21.46 16.36 51.90
C ASP A 233 -22.10 16.77 50.55
N VAL A 234 -22.83 17.86 50.55
CA VAL A 234 -23.53 18.39 49.35
C VAL A 234 -22.57 18.72 48.23
N SER A 235 -21.30 19.12 48.58
CA SER A 235 -20.29 19.43 47.58
C SER A 235 -19.62 18.20 46.98
N GLN A 236 -19.62 17.08 47.70
CA GLN A 236 -19.07 15.78 47.28
C GLN A 236 -19.97 14.65 47.86
N PRO A 237 -21.13 14.39 47.27
CA PRO A 237 -22.10 13.43 47.78
C PRO A 237 -21.64 11.98 47.59
N THR A 238 -20.67 11.52 48.38
CA THR A 238 -20.07 10.21 48.22
C THR A 238 -20.81 9.08 48.92
N THR A 239 -21.51 9.39 50.01
CA THR A 239 -22.26 8.41 50.82
C THR A 239 -23.51 9.03 51.43
N CYS A 240 -24.52 8.20 51.70
CA CYS A 240 -25.64 8.58 52.54
C CYS A 240 -25.36 8.29 54.02
N VAL A 241 -25.70 9.19 54.91
CA VAL A 241 -25.52 9.07 56.34
C VAL A 241 -26.87 9.28 57.04
N LEU A 242 -27.05 8.63 58.18
CA LEU A 242 -28.29 8.79 58.97
C LEU A 242 -28.47 10.24 59.42
N CYS A 243 -29.73 10.71 59.39
CA CYS A 243 -30.07 12.03 59.93
C CYS A 243 -29.62 12.15 61.39
N GLY A 244 -29.16 13.34 61.77
CA GLY A 244 -28.77 13.63 63.12
C GLY A 244 -29.95 13.48 64.10
N ALA A 245 -29.62 13.28 65.42
CA ALA A 245 -30.62 13.08 66.45
C ALA A 245 -31.66 14.20 66.49
N GLY A 246 -32.94 13.80 66.40
CA GLY A 246 -34.06 14.75 66.43
C GLY A 246 -34.46 15.33 65.06
N LYS A 247 -33.81 14.84 63.99
CA LYS A 247 -34.15 15.20 62.58
C LYS A 247 -34.79 14.02 61.85
N ALA A 248 -35.66 14.32 60.94
CA ALA A 248 -36.22 13.37 60.00
C ALA A 248 -35.90 13.79 58.58
N GLY A 249 -35.67 12.82 57.66
CA GLY A 249 -35.30 13.12 56.28
C GLY A 249 -36.14 12.33 55.28
N VAL A 250 -36.38 12.95 54.15
CA VAL A 250 -36.99 12.36 52.98
C VAL A 250 -36.23 12.82 51.76
N GLY A 251 -35.90 11.92 50.83
CA GLY A 251 -35.24 12.30 49.59
C GLY A 251 -33.83 12.84 49.79
N GLY A 252 -33.09 12.37 50.80
CA GLY A 252 -31.67 12.69 51.03
C GLY A 252 -31.41 14.04 51.71
N THR A 253 -32.41 14.67 52.28
CA THR A 253 -32.27 15.88 53.06
C THR A 253 -32.89 15.69 54.47
N CYS A 254 -32.22 16.10 55.55
CA CYS A 254 -32.66 16.02 56.91
C CYS A 254 -33.06 17.39 57.45
N GLU A 255 -34.30 17.54 58.01
CA GLU A 255 -34.84 18.73 58.62
C GLU A 255 -35.12 18.53 60.11
#